data_19caa9f60fefc57edbc0fc9494354889
#
_entry.id   19caa9f60fefc57edbc0fc9494354889
#
_cell.length_a   1.000
_cell.length_b   1.000
_cell.length_c   1.000
_cell.angle_alpha   90.00
_cell.angle_beta   90.00
_cell.angle_gamma   90.00
#
_symmetry.space_group_name_H-M   'P 1'
#
loop_
_entity.id
_entity.type
_entity.pdbx_description
1 polymer ?
#
loop_
_entity_poly.entity_id
_entity_poly.type
_entity_poly.pdbx_seq_one_letter_code
_entity_poly.pdbx_strand_id
1 'polypeptide(L)'
;MSKKKENRNIDTAKARGELEEDLLEYVYRKWRQGRQITSKEYARTTGITGYEAAGLVRSLVTKGFLYEPENNNLELTEKGKLEGMDCLARHEKLTQFFQMVSGMDQERAQEDACRVEHYISPEGLKGIEHFLQYGDVYDRVYDDMDLYTFYGDGEFPMAFGLYEPERRNPRFLAPEYGKL
;
A
#
# COMPACT_ATOMS: atom_id res chain seq x y z
N MET A 1 -28.09 -22.20 13.99
CA MET A 1 -27.38 -21.20 14.83
C MET A 1 -25.85 -21.28 14.73
N SER A 2 -25.26 -22.30 14.11
CA SER A 2 -23.78 -22.50 14.02
C SER A 2 -23.06 -21.52 13.03
N LYS A 3 -23.55 -21.36 11.80
CA LYS A 3 -22.90 -20.54 10.75
C LYS A 3 -22.71 -19.05 11.10
N LYS A 4 -23.60 -18.47 11.92
CA LYS A 4 -23.53 -17.05 12.29
C LYS A 4 -22.50 -16.75 13.42
N LYS A 5 -22.12 -17.78 14.20
CA LYS A 5 -21.02 -17.70 15.18
C LYS A 5 -19.65 -17.89 14.51
N GLU A 6 -19.60 -18.80 13.52
CA GLU A 6 -18.38 -19.11 12.78
C GLU A 6 -17.93 -17.93 11.92
N ASN A 7 -18.85 -17.27 11.18
CA ASN A 7 -18.53 -16.05 10.43
C ASN A 7 -18.06 -14.90 11.33
N ARG A 8 -18.68 -14.69 12.51
CA ARG A 8 -18.22 -13.65 13.45
C ARG A 8 -16.80 -13.88 13.97
N ASN A 9 -16.43 -15.15 14.21
CA ASN A 9 -15.08 -15.48 14.67
C ASN A 9 -14.02 -15.31 13.56
N ILE A 10 -14.38 -15.59 12.31
CA ILE A 10 -13.49 -15.38 11.15
C ILE A 10 -13.29 -13.88 10.92
N ASP A 11 -14.35 -13.07 10.95
CA ASP A 11 -14.26 -11.61 10.77
C ASP A 11 -13.44 -10.94 11.89
N THR A 12 -13.60 -11.38 13.14
CA THR A 12 -12.82 -10.82 14.26
C THR A 12 -11.35 -11.25 14.24
N ALA A 13 -11.04 -12.46 13.79
CA ALA A 13 -9.67 -12.93 13.66
C ALA A 13 -8.95 -12.23 12.49
N LYS A 14 -9.66 -11.99 11.39
CA LYS A 14 -9.16 -11.26 10.23
C LYS A 14 -8.89 -9.79 10.58
N ALA A 15 -9.85 -9.10 11.18
CA ALA A 15 -9.68 -7.74 11.67
C ALA A 15 -8.52 -7.60 12.68
N ARG A 16 -8.27 -8.63 13.49
CA ARG A 16 -7.13 -8.65 14.41
C ARG A 16 -5.79 -8.79 13.68
N GLY A 17 -5.74 -9.56 12.60
CA GLY A 17 -4.56 -9.68 11.75
C GLY A 17 -4.16 -8.33 11.14
N GLU A 18 -5.13 -7.61 10.63
CA GLU A 18 -4.95 -6.26 10.08
C GLU A 18 -4.36 -5.29 11.12
N LEU A 19 -4.95 -5.25 12.32
CA LEU A 19 -4.42 -4.42 13.42
C LEU A 19 -2.99 -4.79 13.86
N GLU A 20 -2.60 -6.06 13.73
CA GLU A 20 -1.25 -6.51 14.00
C GLU A 20 -0.27 -6.04 12.91
N GLU A 21 -0.66 -6.10 11.64
CA GLU A 21 0.12 -5.56 10.53
C GLU A 21 0.27 -4.04 10.65
N ASP A 22 -0.81 -3.31 10.95
CA ASP A 22 -0.79 -1.87 11.22
C ASP A 22 0.20 -1.50 12.33
N LEU A 23 0.21 -2.27 13.43
CA LEU A 23 1.15 -2.06 14.53
C LEU A 23 2.60 -2.32 14.09
N LEU A 24 2.86 -3.40 13.35
CA LEU A 24 4.20 -3.71 12.85
C LEU A 24 4.70 -2.63 11.89
N GLU A 25 3.87 -2.20 10.96
CA GLU A 25 4.20 -1.11 10.03
C GLU A 25 4.53 0.17 10.82
N TYR A 26 3.69 0.54 11.78
CA TYR A 26 3.91 1.73 12.60
C TYR A 26 5.23 1.66 13.37
N VAL A 27 5.52 0.54 14.04
CA VAL A 27 6.79 0.33 14.77
C VAL A 27 7.97 0.39 13.80
N TYR A 28 7.88 -0.25 12.64
CA TYR A 28 8.93 -0.26 11.62
C TYR A 28 9.20 1.15 11.07
N ARG A 29 8.16 1.91 10.77
CA ARG A 29 8.26 3.30 10.29
C ARG A 29 8.98 4.20 11.31
N LYS A 30 8.66 4.04 12.60
CA LYS A 30 9.33 4.79 13.67
C LYS A 30 10.77 4.34 13.87
N TRP A 31 11.02 3.04 13.83
CA TRP A 31 12.37 2.50 13.91
C TRP A 31 13.27 3.02 12.77
N ARG A 32 12.79 3.09 11.53
CA ARG A 32 13.52 3.70 10.41
C ARG A 32 13.88 5.17 10.65
N GLN A 33 13.10 5.88 11.43
CA GLN A 33 13.34 7.27 11.84
C GLN A 33 14.28 7.38 13.07
N GLY A 34 14.83 6.28 13.56
CA GLY A 34 15.65 6.25 14.78
C GLY A 34 14.84 6.46 16.07
N ARG A 35 13.52 6.28 16.04
CA ARG A 35 12.64 6.45 17.20
C ARG A 35 12.16 5.11 17.73
N GLN A 36 12.25 4.96 19.04
CA GLN A 36 11.56 3.91 19.78
C GLN A 36 10.19 4.41 20.22
N ILE A 37 9.22 3.52 20.25
CA ILE A 37 7.86 3.81 20.68
C ILE A 37 7.38 2.80 21.72
N THR A 38 6.35 3.19 22.46
CA THR A 38 5.67 2.33 23.43
C THR A 38 4.29 1.91 22.94
N SER A 39 3.75 0.81 23.48
CA SER A 39 2.36 0.41 23.22
C SER A 39 1.36 1.49 23.61
N LYS A 40 1.68 2.28 24.65
CA LYS A 40 0.85 3.41 25.09
C LYS A 40 0.84 4.58 24.08
N GLU A 41 1.99 4.87 23.47
CA GLU A 41 2.09 5.86 22.41
C GLU A 41 1.27 5.43 21.18
N TYR A 42 1.39 4.16 20.75
CA TYR A 42 0.59 3.62 19.67
C TYR A 42 -0.92 3.73 19.95
N ALA A 43 -1.37 3.28 21.12
CA ALA A 43 -2.78 3.37 21.50
C ALA A 43 -3.33 4.80 21.44
N ARG A 44 -2.54 5.78 21.92
CA ARG A 44 -2.93 7.20 21.89
C ARG A 44 -3.00 7.74 20.46
N THR A 45 -2.08 7.31 19.58
CA THR A 45 -2.03 7.80 18.19
C THR A 45 -3.16 7.22 17.35
N THR A 46 -3.52 5.95 17.55
CA THR A 46 -4.55 5.24 16.77
C THR A 46 -5.95 5.32 17.38
N GLY A 47 -6.05 5.79 18.63
CA GLY A 47 -7.35 5.90 19.34
C GLY A 47 -7.87 4.57 19.92
N ILE A 48 -7.10 3.47 19.82
CA ILE A 48 -7.48 2.20 20.48
C ILE A 48 -7.20 2.24 21.96
N THR A 49 -7.80 1.33 22.72
CA THR A 49 -7.55 1.24 24.15
C THR A 49 -6.17 0.68 24.46
N GLY A 50 -5.60 1.05 25.62
CA GLY A 50 -4.33 0.45 26.06
C GLY A 50 -4.41 -1.06 26.25
N TYR A 51 -5.58 -1.60 26.57
CA TYR A 51 -5.80 -3.05 26.66
C TYR A 51 -5.69 -3.73 25.29
N GLU A 52 -6.30 -3.16 24.26
CA GLU A 52 -6.22 -3.65 22.89
C GLU A 52 -4.79 -3.60 22.38
N ALA A 53 -4.10 -2.46 22.54
CA ALA A 53 -2.70 -2.32 22.17
C ALA A 53 -1.80 -3.37 22.85
N ALA A 54 -1.98 -3.57 24.18
CA ALA A 54 -1.25 -4.61 24.90
C ALA A 54 -1.57 -6.03 24.40
N GLY A 55 -2.79 -6.27 23.96
CA GLY A 55 -3.22 -7.52 23.33
C GLY A 55 -2.52 -7.79 22.00
N LEU A 56 -2.40 -6.77 21.15
CA LEU A 56 -1.68 -6.83 19.86
C LEU A 56 -0.19 -7.08 20.09
N VAL A 57 0.45 -6.34 21.01
CA VAL A 57 1.86 -6.53 21.35
C VAL A 57 2.14 -7.97 21.81
N ARG A 58 1.35 -8.51 22.73
CA ARG A 58 1.50 -9.91 23.17
C ARG A 58 1.37 -10.91 22.04
N SER A 59 0.45 -10.68 21.11
CA SER A 59 0.28 -11.53 19.94
C SER A 59 1.52 -11.48 19.04
N LEU A 60 2.05 -10.28 18.75
CA LEU A 60 3.25 -10.10 17.95
C LEU A 60 4.51 -10.67 18.59
N VAL A 61 4.64 -10.58 19.92
CA VAL A 61 5.71 -11.25 20.69
C VAL A 61 5.58 -12.77 20.54
N THR A 62 4.38 -13.32 20.75
CA THR A 62 4.14 -14.77 20.60
C THR A 62 4.45 -15.27 19.19
N LYS A 63 4.17 -14.46 18.15
CA LYS A 63 4.49 -14.76 16.75
C LYS A 63 5.97 -14.53 16.40
N GLY A 64 6.75 -13.95 17.32
CA GLY A 64 8.18 -13.67 17.16
C GLY A 64 8.49 -12.46 16.27
N PHE A 65 7.57 -11.52 16.12
CA PHE A 65 7.80 -10.26 15.40
C PHE A 65 8.35 -9.15 16.30
N LEU A 66 8.00 -9.16 17.58
CA LEU A 66 8.53 -8.26 18.60
C LEU A 66 9.28 -9.03 19.67
N TYR A 67 10.29 -8.41 20.26
CA TYR A 67 10.87 -8.88 21.51
C TYR A 67 9.92 -8.56 22.67
N GLU A 68 10.08 -9.27 23.80
CA GLU A 68 9.37 -8.94 25.04
C GLU A 68 9.77 -7.50 25.44
N PRO A 69 8.80 -6.60 25.67
CA PRO A 69 9.13 -5.20 25.89
C PRO A 69 9.86 -4.96 27.19
N GLU A 70 11.10 -4.48 27.10
CA GLU A 70 11.79 -3.88 28.24
C GLU A 70 11.42 -2.40 28.35
N ASN A 71 11.08 -1.94 29.53
CA ASN A 71 10.66 -0.55 29.79
C ASN A 71 9.48 -0.08 28.88
N ASN A 72 8.61 -0.99 28.46
CA ASN A 72 7.48 -0.78 27.54
C ASN A 72 7.88 -0.33 26.11
N ASN A 73 9.15 -0.34 25.74
CA ASN A 73 9.57 -0.05 24.38
C ASN A 73 9.30 -1.25 23.47
N LEU A 74 8.78 -0.95 22.27
CA LEU A 74 8.53 -1.96 21.24
C LEU A 74 9.76 -2.10 20.37
N GLU A 75 10.36 -3.31 20.39
CA GLU A 75 11.55 -3.64 19.61
C GLU A 75 11.25 -4.75 18.62
N LEU A 76 11.59 -4.50 17.35
CA LEU A 76 11.40 -5.47 16.27
C LEU A 76 12.50 -6.53 16.29
N THR A 77 12.10 -7.79 16.16
CA THR A 77 13.03 -8.87 15.78
C THR A 77 13.43 -8.72 14.30
N GLU A 78 14.41 -9.49 13.83
CA GLU A 78 14.74 -9.50 12.40
C GLU A 78 13.52 -9.92 11.54
N LYS A 79 12.75 -10.90 12.01
CA LYS A 79 11.48 -11.28 11.39
C LYS A 79 10.48 -10.13 11.38
N GLY A 80 10.37 -9.39 12.49
CA GLY A 80 9.48 -8.23 12.58
C GLY A 80 9.89 -7.07 11.66
N LYS A 81 11.20 -6.87 11.47
CA LYS A 81 11.70 -5.87 10.52
C LYS A 81 11.34 -6.21 9.08
N LEU A 82 11.49 -7.49 8.69
CA LEU A 82 11.14 -7.95 7.35
C LEU A 82 9.65 -7.78 7.08
N GLU A 83 8.80 -8.21 8.01
CA GLU A 83 7.35 -8.08 7.89
C GLU A 83 6.90 -6.62 7.88
N GLY A 84 7.41 -5.80 8.81
CA GLY A 84 7.08 -4.38 8.85
C GLY A 84 7.57 -3.61 7.61
N MET A 85 8.70 -4.03 7.03
CA MET A 85 9.19 -3.50 5.75
C MET A 85 8.23 -3.85 4.60
N ASP A 86 7.73 -5.08 4.57
CA ASP A 86 6.80 -5.53 3.53
C ASP A 86 5.45 -4.81 3.64
N CYS A 87 4.90 -4.67 4.86
CA CYS A 87 3.68 -3.89 5.09
C CYS A 87 3.85 -2.44 4.61
N LEU A 88 4.92 -1.76 5.02
CA LEU A 88 5.19 -0.39 4.62
C LEU A 88 5.36 -0.26 3.10
N ALA A 89 6.05 -1.21 2.46
CA ALA A 89 6.25 -1.20 1.02
C ALA A 89 4.93 -1.36 0.25
N ARG A 90 4.02 -2.22 0.72
CA ARG A 90 2.66 -2.35 0.15
C ARG A 90 1.89 -1.04 0.26
N HIS A 91 1.89 -0.45 1.46
CA HIS A 91 1.24 0.83 1.73
C HIS A 91 1.75 1.95 0.81
N GLU A 92 3.07 2.12 0.70
CA GLU A 92 3.70 3.15 -0.13
C GLU A 92 3.36 2.98 -1.61
N LYS A 93 3.37 1.74 -2.13
CA LYS A 93 3.00 1.44 -3.52
C LYS A 93 1.54 1.72 -3.81
N LEU A 94 0.64 1.31 -2.93
CA LEU A 94 -0.78 1.59 -3.08
C LEU A 94 -1.08 3.08 -3.01
N THR A 95 -0.44 3.79 -2.09
CA THR A 95 -0.55 5.26 -1.98
C THR A 95 -0.15 5.93 -3.30
N GLN A 96 1.02 5.57 -3.84
CA GLN A 96 1.50 6.10 -5.12
C GLN A 96 0.56 5.76 -6.28
N PHE A 97 0.08 4.52 -6.33
CA PHE A 97 -0.88 4.09 -7.34
C PHE A 97 -2.17 4.92 -7.29
N PHE A 98 -2.77 5.09 -6.11
CA PHE A 98 -4.00 5.88 -5.97
C PHE A 98 -3.80 7.34 -6.34
N GLN A 99 -2.69 7.97 -5.95
CA GLN A 99 -2.36 9.32 -6.38
C GLN A 99 -2.28 9.43 -7.91
N MET A 100 -1.60 8.47 -8.56
CA MET A 100 -1.36 8.48 -10.00
C MET A 100 -2.65 8.28 -10.81
N VAL A 101 -3.50 7.30 -10.41
CA VAL A 101 -4.69 6.96 -11.21
C VAL A 101 -5.89 7.84 -10.96
N SER A 102 -5.99 8.48 -9.78
CA SER A 102 -7.17 9.27 -9.40
C SER A 102 -6.88 10.76 -9.23
N GLY A 103 -5.60 11.15 -9.20
CA GLY A 103 -5.21 12.54 -8.91
C GLY A 103 -5.55 13.00 -7.49
N MET A 104 -5.89 12.07 -6.56
CA MET A 104 -6.19 12.44 -5.18
C MET A 104 -4.95 12.91 -4.44
N ASP A 105 -5.16 13.74 -3.40
CA ASP A 105 -4.08 14.18 -2.52
C ASP A 105 -3.46 13.01 -1.74
N GLN A 106 -2.28 13.26 -1.18
CA GLN A 106 -1.50 12.24 -0.47
C GLN A 106 -2.24 11.69 0.76
N GLU A 107 -2.96 12.52 1.50
CA GLU A 107 -3.65 12.11 2.73
C GLU A 107 -4.76 11.10 2.41
N ARG A 108 -5.59 11.40 1.42
CA ARG A 108 -6.64 10.48 0.95
C ARG A 108 -6.08 9.21 0.33
N ALA A 109 -5.02 9.32 -0.46
CA ALA A 109 -4.36 8.16 -1.04
C ALA A 109 -3.80 7.22 0.03
N GLN A 110 -3.23 7.75 1.12
CA GLN A 110 -2.78 6.97 2.27
C GLN A 110 -3.94 6.30 3.02
N GLU A 111 -5.06 6.99 3.20
CA GLU A 111 -6.24 6.40 3.84
C GLU A 111 -6.80 5.22 3.04
N ASP A 112 -6.89 5.36 1.71
CA ASP A 112 -7.38 4.29 0.84
C ASP A 112 -6.37 3.14 0.72
N ALA A 113 -5.07 3.45 0.67
CA ALA A 113 -4.00 2.44 0.71
C ALA A 113 -4.10 1.58 1.98
N CYS A 114 -4.22 2.20 3.15
CA CYS A 114 -4.36 1.51 4.43
C CYS A 114 -5.58 0.57 4.48
N ARG A 115 -6.68 0.92 3.81
CA ARG A 115 -7.86 0.04 3.73
C ARG A 115 -7.67 -1.15 2.80
N VAL A 116 -6.91 -0.99 1.72
CA VAL A 116 -6.78 -1.97 0.63
C VAL A 116 -5.60 -2.92 0.84
N GLU A 117 -4.52 -2.48 1.49
CA GLU A 117 -3.27 -3.24 1.61
C GLU A 117 -3.41 -4.62 2.23
N HIS A 118 -4.38 -4.80 3.13
CA HIS A 118 -4.65 -6.08 3.80
C HIS A 118 -5.43 -7.08 2.94
N TYR A 119 -6.03 -6.61 1.84
CA TYR A 119 -6.93 -7.42 0.99
C TYR A 119 -6.40 -7.62 -0.42
N ILE A 120 -5.41 -6.86 -0.83
CA ILE A 120 -4.84 -6.97 -2.17
C ILE A 120 -4.08 -8.30 -2.31
N SER A 121 -4.35 -9.00 -3.41
CA SER A 121 -3.60 -10.23 -3.70
C SER A 121 -2.15 -9.92 -4.11
N PRO A 122 -1.21 -10.88 -3.92
CA PRO A 122 0.15 -10.72 -4.42
C PRO A 122 0.22 -10.45 -5.93
N GLU A 123 -0.69 -11.03 -6.70
CA GLU A 123 -0.81 -10.81 -8.14
C GLU A 123 -1.28 -9.38 -8.45
N GLY A 124 -2.27 -8.88 -7.70
CA GLY A 124 -2.74 -7.50 -7.81
C GLY A 124 -1.65 -6.49 -7.49
N LEU A 125 -0.90 -6.73 -6.41
CA LEU A 125 0.23 -5.88 -6.02
C LEU A 125 1.34 -5.87 -7.08
N LYS A 126 1.69 -7.04 -7.66
CA LYS A 126 2.65 -7.11 -8.79
C LYS A 126 2.16 -6.34 -10.02
N GLY A 127 0.86 -6.37 -10.30
CA GLY A 127 0.27 -5.58 -11.38
C GLY A 127 0.45 -4.08 -11.15
N ILE A 128 0.20 -3.64 -9.91
CA ILE A 128 0.43 -2.24 -9.49
C ILE A 128 1.90 -1.87 -9.57
N GLU A 129 2.81 -2.71 -9.08
CA GLU A 129 4.26 -2.49 -9.20
C GLU A 129 4.71 -2.32 -10.65
N HIS A 130 4.20 -3.19 -11.52
CA HIS A 130 4.49 -3.11 -12.95
C HIS A 130 3.96 -1.79 -13.53
N PHE A 131 2.73 -1.41 -13.18
CA PHE A 131 2.15 -0.14 -13.61
C PHE A 131 2.97 1.06 -13.12
N LEU A 132 3.36 1.10 -11.86
CA LEU A 132 4.18 2.17 -11.29
C LEU A 132 5.56 2.25 -11.93
N GLN A 133 6.17 1.11 -12.27
CA GLN A 133 7.48 1.05 -12.90
C GLN A 133 7.47 1.63 -14.32
N TYR A 134 6.38 1.46 -15.04
CA TYR A 134 6.20 1.94 -16.42
C TYR A 134 5.30 3.19 -16.51
N GLY A 135 4.77 3.67 -15.40
CA GLY A 135 3.86 4.81 -15.32
C GLY A 135 4.45 6.09 -15.87
N ASP A 136 5.75 6.32 -15.73
CA ASP A 136 6.44 7.46 -16.35
C ASP A 136 6.32 7.47 -17.88
N VAL A 137 6.11 6.32 -18.49
CA VAL A 137 5.87 6.20 -19.92
C VAL A 137 4.44 6.61 -20.26
N TYR A 138 3.49 6.25 -19.40
CA TYR A 138 2.10 6.65 -19.55
C TYR A 138 1.90 8.13 -19.23
N ASP A 139 2.55 8.67 -18.22
CA ASP A 139 2.46 10.08 -17.82
C ASP A 139 2.90 11.02 -18.96
N ARG A 140 3.96 10.67 -19.72
CA ARG A 140 4.39 11.43 -20.91
C ARG A 140 3.45 11.31 -22.11
N VAL A 141 2.64 10.27 -22.15
CA VAL A 141 1.63 10.07 -23.20
C VAL A 141 0.35 10.81 -22.85
N TYR A 142 0.06 10.99 -21.56
CA TYR A 142 -1.16 11.61 -21.07
C TYR A 142 -1.10 13.14 -20.98
N ASP A 143 0.09 13.75 -20.97
CA ASP A 143 0.24 15.23 -20.96
C ASP A 143 -0.40 15.90 -22.20
N ASP A 144 -0.55 15.14 -23.31
CA ASP A 144 -1.22 15.60 -24.54
C ASP A 144 -2.61 14.97 -24.77
N MET A 145 -3.08 14.09 -23.89
CA MET A 145 -4.39 13.44 -24.02
C MET A 145 -5.38 14.00 -23.00
N ASP A 146 -6.32 14.77 -23.52
CA ASP A 146 -7.49 15.20 -22.74
C ASP A 146 -8.37 13.97 -22.42
N LEU A 147 -8.38 13.53 -21.16
CA LEU A 147 -9.15 12.38 -20.68
C LEU A 147 -10.66 12.49 -20.91
N TYR A 148 -11.15 13.67 -21.29
CA TYR A 148 -12.56 13.91 -21.61
C TYR A 148 -13.02 13.31 -22.94
N THR A 149 -12.10 12.85 -23.78
CA THR A 149 -12.42 12.21 -25.05
C THR A 149 -12.88 10.75 -24.94
N PHE A 150 -12.88 10.16 -23.75
CA PHE A 150 -13.39 8.78 -23.53
C PHE A 150 -14.92 8.66 -23.55
N TYR A 151 -15.67 9.76 -23.63
CA TYR A 151 -17.13 9.78 -23.49
C TYR A 151 -17.81 10.47 -24.67
N GLY A 152 -17.64 9.98 -25.88
CA GLY A 152 -18.38 10.50 -27.03
C GLY A 152 -17.97 9.89 -28.38
N ASP A 153 -18.84 9.99 -29.37
CA ASP A 153 -18.51 9.68 -30.77
C ASP A 153 -17.53 10.74 -31.29
N GLY A 154 -16.31 10.39 -31.64
CA GLY A 154 -15.32 11.31 -32.14
C GLY A 154 -14.01 10.67 -32.57
N GLU A 155 -13.13 11.45 -33.19
CA GLU A 155 -11.76 11.02 -33.48
C GLU A 155 -10.92 11.16 -32.23
N PHE A 156 -10.35 10.05 -31.76
CA PHE A 156 -9.49 10.00 -30.57
C PHE A 156 -8.02 10.00 -30.98
N PRO A 157 -7.21 10.99 -30.57
CA PRO A 157 -5.78 10.90 -30.76
C PRO A 157 -5.22 9.79 -29.87
N MET A 158 -4.66 8.74 -30.48
CA MET A 158 -3.92 7.72 -29.77
C MET A 158 -2.42 7.91 -29.98
N ALA A 159 -1.66 8.03 -28.91
CA ALA A 159 -0.21 8.03 -28.97
C ALA A 159 0.31 6.59 -28.86
N PHE A 160 1.08 6.15 -29.87
CA PHE A 160 1.73 4.85 -29.84
C PHE A 160 3.23 5.01 -29.53
N GLY A 161 3.70 4.30 -28.53
CA GLY A 161 5.13 4.14 -28.27
C GLY A 161 5.64 2.86 -28.94
N LEU A 162 6.57 2.96 -29.88
CA LEU A 162 7.35 1.81 -30.34
C LEU A 162 8.62 1.70 -29.52
N TYR A 163 8.82 0.54 -28.92
CA TYR A 163 10.04 0.23 -28.17
C TYR A 163 10.99 -0.57 -29.05
N GLU A 164 12.22 -0.11 -29.20
CA GLU A 164 13.28 -0.97 -29.66
C GLU A 164 13.61 -1.97 -28.55
N PRO A 165 13.72 -3.27 -28.81
CA PRO A 165 13.92 -4.31 -27.78
C PRO A 165 15.16 -4.10 -26.91
N GLU A 166 16.14 -3.34 -27.41
CA GLU A 166 17.43 -3.11 -26.72
C GLU A 166 17.56 -1.73 -26.07
N ARG A 167 16.59 -0.84 -26.23
CA ARG A 167 16.61 0.52 -25.66
C ARG A 167 15.32 0.81 -24.92
N ARG A 168 15.45 1.11 -23.63
CA ARG A 168 14.33 1.47 -22.74
C ARG A 168 13.71 2.88 -22.98
N ASN A 169 14.02 3.55 -24.09
CA ASN A 169 13.45 4.84 -24.41
C ASN A 169 12.37 4.69 -25.49
N PRO A 170 11.12 5.09 -25.22
CA PRO A 170 10.08 5.11 -26.24
C PRO A 170 10.46 6.11 -27.34
N ARG A 171 10.41 5.69 -28.60
CA ARG A 171 10.43 6.60 -29.75
C ARG A 171 8.98 6.86 -30.16
N PHE A 172 8.57 8.10 -30.07
CA PHE A 172 7.28 8.50 -30.61
C PHE A 172 7.32 8.42 -32.14
N LEU A 173 6.30 7.79 -32.70
CA LEU A 173 6.04 7.89 -34.12
C LEU A 173 5.65 9.31 -34.49
N ALA A 174 5.90 9.68 -35.75
CA ALA A 174 5.50 10.98 -36.27
C ALA A 174 3.98 11.19 -36.08
N PRO A 175 3.53 12.45 -35.85
CA PRO A 175 2.14 12.76 -35.50
C PRO A 175 1.09 12.22 -36.50
N GLU A 176 1.47 12.03 -37.76
CA GLU A 176 0.58 11.47 -38.81
C GLU A 176 0.13 10.03 -38.54
N TYR A 177 0.84 9.28 -37.70
CA TYR A 177 0.46 7.92 -37.30
C TYR A 177 -0.32 7.86 -35.97
N GLY A 178 -0.56 9.01 -35.33
CA GLY A 178 -1.32 9.13 -34.09
C GLY A 178 -2.81 9.36 -34.25
N LYS A 179 -3.33 9.25 -35.49
CA LYS A 179 -4.75 9.37 -35.77
C LYS A 179 -5.29 8.03 -36.26
N LEU A 180 -6.21 7.45 -35.51
CA LEU A 180 -7.07 6.35 -35.91
C LEU A 180 -8.50 6.90 -36.04
#